data_948c10dd52ca50c5bd74bd927e8a81ee
#
_entry.id   948c10dd52ca50c5bd74bd927e8a81ee
#
_cell.length_a   1.000
_cell.length_b   1.000
_cell.length_c   1.000
_cell.angle_alpha   90.00
_cell.angle_beta   90.00
_cell.angle_gamma   90.00
#
_symmetry.space_group_name_H-M   'P 1'
#
loop_
_entity.id
_entity.type
_entity.pdbx_description
1 polymer ?
#
loop_
_entity_poly.entity_id
_entity_poly.type
_entity_poly.pdbx_seq_one_letter_code
_entity_poly.pdbx_strand_id
1 'polypeptide(L)'
;MIFLFLLPFYLGVSSYMMFRFFYWMKHCNHRFNWLRFKVPFAVVYLFMALSPVIAFLLPKSAVAIVIRRISTYWIGIMLYSLLYVVLFDLLRLIAKHTKLKNTLLFSRGSVISIGSVVVACAVATCLYGIFNARNIKVNEYSVTVNKSCGSDKHLKAVLVADLHMGYAIGVDHITNMVEKINQQDADIVIIAGDIFDNSYDGMDDPEGIKAQLRSCLLYTSPS
;
A
#
# COMPACT_ATOMS: atom_id res chain seq x y z
N MET A 1 0.65 21.75 7.80
CA MET A 1 -0.56 22.50 7.37
C MET A 1 -1.42 21.70 6.37
N ILE A 2 -0.87 21.07 5.35
CA ILE A 2 -1.63 20.28 4.34
C ILE A 2 -2.48 19.17 4.99
N PHE A 3 -1.94 18.46 5.99
CA PHE A 3 -2.65 17.40 6.71
C PHE A 3 -3.95 17.88 7.37
N LEU A 4 -3.97 19.09 7.94
CA LEU A 4 -5.16 19.66 8.58
C LEU A 4 -6.28 19.94 7.57
N PHE A 5 -5.93 20.34 6.35
CA PHE A 5 -6.90 20.55 5.27
C PHE A 5 -7.46 19.25 4.70
N LEU A 6 -6.64 18.20 4.64
CA LEU A 6 -7.06 16.91 4.11
C LEU A 6 -7.87 16.08 5.12
N LEU A 7 -7.71 16.36 6.43
CA LEU A 7 -8.35 15.59 7.49
C LEU A 7 -9.90 15.58 7.41
N PRO A 8 -10.61 16.70 7.22
CA PRO A 8 -12.07 16.70 7.08
C PRO A 8 -12.53 15.89 5.87
N PHE A 9 -11.81 16.00 4.74
CA PHE A 9 -12.10 15.23 3.55
C PHE A 9 -11.91 13.72 3.81
N TYR A 10 -10.79 13.34 4.43
CA TYR A 10 -10.51 11.95 4.81
C TYR A 10 -11.59 11.36 5.73
N LEU A 11 -12.01 12.12 6.76
CA LEU A 11 -13.07 11.70 7.69
C LEU A 11 -14.42 11.58 6.98
N GLY A 12 -14.72 12.47 6.04
CA GLY A 12 -15.92 12.41 5.20
C GLY A 12 -15.95 11.14 4.35
N VAL A 13 -14.84 10.84 3.65
CA VAL A 13 -14.69 9.61 2.86
C VAL A 13 -14.79 8.37 3.74
N SER A 14 -14.12 8.34 4.89
CA SER A 14 -14.20 7.22 5.83
C SER A 14 -15.61 6.99 6.34
N SER A 15 -16.34 8.06 6.67
CA SER A 15 -17.74 7.99 7.11
C SER A 15 -18.66 7.45 6.01
N TYR A 16 -18.45 7.91 4.77
CA TYR A 16 -19.18 7.42 3.60
C TYR A 16 -18.93 5.91 3.39
N MET A 17 -17.68 5.46 3.45
CA MET A 17 -17.33 4.05 3.31
C MET A 17 -17.94 3.17 4.41
N MET A 18 -17.92 3.63 5.65
CA MET A 18 -18.58 2.96 6.77
C MET A 18 -20.08 2.82 6.55
N PHE A 19 -20.75 3.89 6.10
CA PHE A 19 -22.18 3.87 5.77
C PHE A 19 -22.48 2.85 4.65
N ARG A 20 -21.69 2.84 3.57
CA ARG A 20 -21.84 1.92 2.45
C ARG A 20 -21.67 0.46 2.87
N PHE A 21 -20.70 0.19 3.73
CA PHE A 21 -20.45 -1.15 4.26
C PHE A 21 -21.60 -1.64 5.16
N PHE A 22 -22.10 -0.81 6.06
CA PHE A 22 -23.27 -1.14 6.88
C PHE A 22 -24.53 -1.35 6.03
N TYR A 23 -24.69 -0.54 4.99
CA TYR A 23 -25.79 -0.71 4.05
C TYR A 23 -25.74 -2.09 3.38
N TRP A 24 -24.59 -2.51 2.90
CA TRP A 24 -24.40 -3.84 2.32
C TRP A 24 -24.63 -4.95 3.34
N MET A 25 -24.00 -4.90 4.52
CA MET A 25 -24.15 -5.89 5.59
C MET A 25 -25.63 -6.13 5.96
N LYS A 26 -26.40 -5.07 6.11
CA LYS A 26 -27.84 -5.14 6.41
C LYS A 26 -28.62 -5.94 5.36
N HIS A 27 -28.23 -5.84 4.08
CA HIS A 27 -28.88 -6.57 3.00
C HIS A 27 -28.44 -8.04 2.94
N CYS A 28 -27.20 -8.34 3.33
CA CYS A 28 -26.71 -9.71 3.39
C CYS A 28 -27.46 -10.53 4.43
N ASN A 29 -27.55 -10.07 5.66
CA ASN A 29 -28.28 -10.75 6.71
C ASN A 29 -28.85 -9.75 7.72
N HIS A 30 -30.15 -9.90 8.04
CA HIS A 30 -30.84 -9.07 9.02
C HIS A 30 -30.15 -9.04 10.41
N ARG A 31 -29.53 -10.15 10.81
CA ARG A 31 -28.80 -10.24 12.10
C ARG A 31 -27.65 -9.24 12.20
N PHE A 32 -27.01 -8.86 11.08
CA PHE A 32 -25.96 -7.83 11.07
C PHE A 32 -26.49 -6.42 11.34
N ASN A 33 -27.80 -6.22 11.37
CA ASN A 33 -28.39 -4.97 11.79
C ASN A 33 -28.48 -4.82 13.32
N TRP A 34 -28.24 -5.87 14.07
CA TRP A 34 -28.29 -5.84 15.54
C TRP A 34 -27.07 -5.12 16.11
N LEU A 35 -27.29 -4.37 17.19
CA LEU A 35 -26.23 -3.58 17.84
C LEU A 35 -25.01 -4.42 18.22
N ARG A 36 -25.22 -5.67 18.66
CA ARG A 36 -24.15 -6.60 19.01
C ARG A 36 -23.15 -6.91 17.89
N PHE A 37 -23.53 -6.74 16.62
CA PHE A 37 -22.63 -6.91 15.46
C PHE A 37 -22.15 -5.55 14.94
N LYS A 38 -23.01 -4.53 14.94
CA LYS A 38 -22.65 -3.20 14.47
C LYS A 38 -21.60 -2.51 15.33
N VAL A 39 -21.74 -2.62 16.65
CA VAL A 39 -20.85 -1.92 17.57
C VAL A 39 -19.41 -2.43 17.46
N PRO A 40 -19.13 -3.74 17.60
CA PRO A 40 -17.75 -4.24 17.43
C PRO A 40 -17.15 -3.88 16.07
N PHE A 41 -17.93 -4.03 14.98
CA PHE A 41 -17.46 -3.65 13.66
C PHE A 41 -17.16 -2.15 13.56
N ALA A 42 -18.05 -1.29 14.06
CA ALA A 42 -17.83 0.16 14.08
C ALA A 42 -16.58 0.54 14.87
N VAL A 43 -16.34 -0.10 16.02
CA VAL A 43 -15.15 0.15 16.85
C VAL A 43 -13.88 -0.22 16.09
N VAL A 44 -13.83 -1.41 15.50
CA VAL A 44 -12.67 -1.85 14.71
C VAL A 44 -12.46 -0.93 13.50
N TYR A 45 -13.52 -0.61 12.78
CA TYR A 45 -13.44 0.30 11.62
C TYR A 45 -12.94 1.69 12.02
N LEU A 46 -13.49 2.26 13.10
CA LEU A 46 -13.08 3.59 13.60
C LEU A 46 -11.63 3.58 14.07
N PHE A 47 -11.19 2.51 14.75
CA PHE A 47 -9.78 2.37 15.11
C PHE A 47 -8.88 2.38 13.86
N MET A 48 -9.23 1.59 12.85
CA MET A 48 -8.48 1.56 11.58
C MET A 48 -8.52 2.93 10.87
N ALA A 49 -9.70 3.55 10.80
CA ALA A 49 -9.86 4.86 10.15
C ALA A 49 -9.14 5.99 10.90
N LEU A 50 -9.03 5.92 12.21
CA LEU A 50 -8.31 6.91 13.01
C LEU A 50 -6.82 6.60 13.12
N SER A 51 -6.37 5.39 12.75
CA SER A 51 -4.97 4.97 12.86
C SER A 51 -3.97 5.93 12.18
N PRO A 52 -4.25 6.59 11.01
CA PRO A 52 -3.33 7.57 10.43
C PRO A 52 -3.18 8.83 11.30
N VAL A 53 -4.28 9.25 11.95
CA VAL A 53 -4.27 10.41 12.85
C VAL A 53 -3.53 10.06 14.13
N ILE A 54 -3.82 8.89 14.71
CA ILE A 54 -3.17 8.39 15.92
C ILE A 54 -1.67 8.20 15.65
N ALA A 55 -1.30 7.60 14.52
CA ALA A 55 0.08 7.40 14.10
C ALA A 55 0.88 8.70 13.99
N PHE A 56 0.22 9.78 13.55
CA PHE A 56 0.83 11.11 13.46
C PHE A 56 1.07 11.74 14.84
N LEU A 57 0.16 11.55 15.79
CA LEU A 57 0.21 12.16 17.13
C LEU A 57 1.08 11.39 18.12
N LEU A 58 1.31 10.09 17.90
CA LEU A 58 2.06 9.26 18.84
C LEU A 58 3.56 9.57 18.80
N PRO A 59 4.20 9.71 19.99
CA PRO A 59 5.65 9.76 20.08
C PRO A 59 6.27 8.42 19.64
N LYS A 60 7.55 8.45 19.31
CA LYS A 60 8.30 7.26 18.89
C LYS A 60 8.28 6.18 19.98
N SER A 61 7.67 5.04 19.69
CA SER A 61 7.56 3.88 20.58
C SER A 61 7.27 2.62 19.77
N ALA A 62 7.47 1.45 20.33
CA ALA A 62 7.12 0.18 19.67
C ALA A 62 5.64 0.12 19.26
N VAL A 63 4.73 0.66 20.10
CA VAL A 63 3.30 0.77 19.78
C VAL A 63 3.06 1.69 18.59
N ALA A 64 3.78 2.82 18.53
CA ALA A 64 3.66 3.76 17.40
C ALA A 64 4.09 3.11 16.08
N ILE A 65 5.12 2.28 16.06
CA ILE A 65 5.58 1.53 14.88
C ILE A 65 4.45 0.63 14.36
N VAL A 66 3.84 -0.16 15.26
CA VAL A 66 2.73 -1.05 14.89
C VAL A 66 1.54 -0.25 14.32
N ILE A 67 1.15 0.85 14.98
CA ILE A 67 0.03 1.68 14.51
C ILE A 67 0.35 2.33 13.15
N ARG A 68 1.56 2.79 12.93
CA ARG A 68 2.01 3.35 11.64
C ARG A 68 1.96 2.32 10.53
N ARG A 69 2.39 1.09 10.79
CA ARG A 69 2.27 -0.03 9.84
C ARG A 69 0.81 -0.32 9.51
N ILE A 70 -0.07 -0.43 10.51
CA ILE A 70 -1.51 -0.61 10.31
C ILE A 70 -2.08 0.52 9.46
N SER A 71 -1.72 1.76 9.77
CA SER A 71 -2.15 2.96 9.05
C SER A 71 -1.79 2.94 7.56
N THR A 72 -0.57 2.52 7.24
CA THR A 72 -0.09 2.43 5.85
C THR A 72 -0.93 1.44 5.04
N TYR A 73 -1.17 0.24 5.57
CA TYR A 73 -2.03 -0.74 4.90
C TYR A 73 -3.50 -0.29 4.83
N TRP A 74 -4.00 0.35 5.89
CA TRP A 74 -5.36 0.86 5.92
C TRP A 74 -5.64 1.88 4.82
N ILE A 75 -4.72 2.83 4.61
CA ILE A 75 -4.87 3.85 3.56
C ILE A 75 -4.98 3.18 2.18
N GLY A 76 -4.17 2.18 1.89
CA GLY A 76 -4.24 1.41 0.65
C GLY A 76 -5.58 0.68 0.49
N ILE A 77 -6.02 -0.05 1.53
CA ILE A 77 -7.31 -0.75 1.54
C ILE A 77 -8.47 0.22 1.32
N MET A 78 -8.46 1.35 2.02
CA MET A 78 -9.49 2.38 1.91
C MET A 78 -9.53 2.98 0.51
N LEU A 79 -8.38 3.28 -0.09
CA LEU A 79 -8.28 3.89 -1.41
C LEU A 79 -8.86 2.96 -2.50
N TYR A 80 -8.46 1.70 -2.54
CA TYR A 80 -8.99 0.73 -3.50
C TYR A 80 -10.47 0.44 -3.26
N SER A 81 -10.88 0.31 -2.00
CA SER A 81 -12.29 0.11 -1.66
C SER A 81 -13.15 1.30 -2.11
N LEU A 82 -12.69 2.54 -1.90
CA LEU A 82 -13.34 3.75 -2.37
C LEU A 82 -13.46 3.77 -3.90
N LEU A 83 -12.37 3.44 -4.60
CA LEU A 83 -12.36 3.40 -6.06
C LEU A 83 -13.46 2.47 -6.59
N TYR A 84 -13.56 1.25 -6.06
CA TYR A 84 -14.58 0.30 -6.49
C TYR A 84 -16.00 0.73 -6.09
N VAL A 85 -16.20 1.25 -4.88
CA VAL A 85 -17.51 1.75 -4.44
C VAL A 85 -17.97 2.89 -5.34
N VAL A 86 -17.11 3.88 -5.60
CA VAL A 86 -17.45 5.03 -6.46
C VAL A 86 -17.73 4.57 -7.89
N LEU A 87 -16.93 3.65 -8.43
CA LEU A 87 -17.16 3.09 -9.76
C LEU A 87 -18.56 2.45 -9.89
N PHE A 88 -18.92 1.59 -8.92
CA PHE A 88 -20.24 0.94 -8.95
C PHE A 88 -21.38 1.90 -8.66
N ASP A 89 -21.19 2.92 -7.82
CA ASP A 89 -22.20 3.93 -7.58
C ASP A 89 -22.42 4.80 -8.84
N LEU A 90 -21.36 5.13 -9.57
CA LEU A 90 -21.45 5.83 -10.85
C LEU A 90 -22.17 4.98 -11.89
N LEU A 91 -21.85 3.69 -12.02
CA LEU A 91 -22.54 2.76 -12.92
C LEU A 91 -24.05 2.68 -12.60
N ARG A 92 -24.41 2.63 -11.30
CA ARG A 92 -25.82 2.67 -10.86
C ARG A 92 -26.49 3.99 -11.20
N LEU A 93 -25.79 5.11 -11.03
CA LEU A 93 -26.30 6.43 -11.36
C LEU A 93 -26.60 6.51 -12.86
N ILE A 94 -25.68 6.07 -13.72
CA ILE A 94 -25.89 6.01 -15.17
C ILE A 94 -27.06 5.09 -15.50
N ALA A 95 -27.13 3.88 -14.92
CA ALA A 95 -28.22 2.94 -15.15
C ALA A 95 -29.59 3.51 -14.76
N LYS A 96 -29.66 4.33 -13.71
CA LYS A 96 -30.89 5.00 -13.27
C LYS A 96 -31.46 5.95 -14.34
N HIS A 97 -30.62 6.54 -15.17
CA HIS A 97 -30.98 7.49 -16.21
C HIS A 97 -31.17 6.83 -17.60
N THR A 98 -31.02 5.51 -17.69
CA THR A 98 -31.23 4.73 -18.92
C THR A 98 -32.45 3.84 -18.81
N LYS A 99 -32.77 3.11 -19.91
CA LYS A 99 -33.85 2.10 -19.94
C LYS A 99 -33.62 0.95 -18.92
N LEU A 100 -32.42 0.85 -18.34
CA LEU A 100 -32.04 -0.12 -17.30
C LEU A 100 -32.60 0.22 -15.91
N LYS A 101 -33.31 1.33 -15.74
CA LYS A 101 -33.90 1.78 -14.47
C LYS A 101 -34.76 0.72 -13.75
N ASN A 102 -35.46 -0.11 -14.52
CA ASN A 102 -36.35 -1.16 -14.00
C ASN A 102 -35.72 -2.54 -13.95
N THR A 103 -34.40 -2.64 -14.10
CA THR A 103 -33.70 -3.91 -14.07
C THR A 103 -33.39 -4.36 -12.65
N LEU A 104 -32.96 -5.61 -12.55
CA LEU A 104 -32.50 -6.26 -11.33
C LEU A 104 -31.41 -5.50 -10.56
N LEU A 105 -30.77 -4.46 -11.15
CA LEU A 105 -29.68 -3.66 -10.55
C LEU A 105 -30.06 -2.95 -9.24
N PHE A 106 -31.35 -2.74 -8.97
CA PHE A 106 -31.84 -2.07 -7.76
C PHE A 106 -32.51 -3.05 -6.78
N SER A 107 -32.52 -4.34 -7.08
CA SER A 107 -33.05 -5.38 -6.20
C SER A 107 -32.12 -5.62 -4.99
N ARG A 108 -32.67 -6.24 -3.94
CA ARG A 108 -31.86 -6.67 -2.78
C ARG A 108 -30.73 -7.60 -3.20
N GLY A 109 -30.99 -8.54 -4.09
CA GLY A 109 -29.95 -9.47 -4.60
C GLY A 109 -28.80 -8.72 -5.28
N SER A 110 -29.12 -7.68 -6.05
CA SER A 110 -28.13 -6.85 -6.71
C SER A 110 -27.25 -6.07 -5.72
N VAL A 111 -27.84 -5.53 -4.64
CA VAL A 111 -27.05 -4.87 -3.59
C VAL A 111 -26.04 -5.84 -2.96
N ILE A 112 -26.47 -7.07 -2.68
CA ILE A 112 -25.61 -8.11 -2.12
C ILE A 112 -24.50 -8.48 -3.12
N SER A 113 -24.88 -8.82 -4.36
CA SER A 113 -23.90 -9.26 -5.37
C SER A 113 -22.86 -8.19 -5.67
N ILE A 114 -23.30 -6.95 -5.92
CA ILE A 114 -22.39 -5.84 -6.23
C ILE A 114 -21.49 -5.54 -5.01
N GLY A 115 -22.04 -5.46 -3.81
CA GLY A 115 -21.25 -5.24 -2.62
C GLY A 115 -20.21 -6.35 -2.38
N SER A 116 -20.59 -7.62 -2.62
CA SER A 116 -19.66 -8.75 -2.52
C SER A 116 -18.56 -8.70 -3.58
N VAL A 117 -18.89 -8.30 -4.81
CA VAL A 117 -17.90 -8.09 -5.89
C VAL A 117 -16.94 -6.97 -5.52
N VAL A 118 -17.44 -5.84 -5.00
CA VAL A 118 -16.59 -4.72 -4.53
C VAL A 118 -15.59 -5.20 -3.47
N VAL A 119 -16.08 -5.94 -2.46
CA VAL A 119 -15.22 -6.47 -1.40
C VAL A 119 -14.20 -7.46 -1.97
N ALA A 120 -14.62 -8.37 -2.83
CA ALA A 120 -13.72 -9.36 -3.45
C ALA A 120 -12.64 -8.68 -4.31
N CYS A 121 -13.02 -7.69 -5.14
CA CYS A 121 -12.08 -6.93 -5.94
C CYS A 121 -11.09 -6.13 -5.08
N ALA A 122 -11.57 -5.46 -4.02
CA ALA A 122 -10.70 -4.72 -3.11
C ALA A 122 -9.69 -5.64 -2.42
N VAL A 123 -10.14 -6.78 -1.89
CA VAL A 123 -9.26 -7.78 -1.26
C VAL A 123 -8.26 -8.33 -2.27
N ALA A 124 -8.71 -8.76 -3.45
CA ALA A 124 -7.83 -9.30 -4.49
C ALA A 124 -6.77 -8.29 -4.93
N THR A 125 -7.15 -7.02 -5.14
CA THR A 125 -6.22 -5.96 -5.53
C THR A 125 -5.21 -5.66 -4.42
N CYS A 126 -5.63 -5.61 -3.16
CA CYS A 126 -4.72 -5.39 -2.03
C CYS A 126 -3.74 -6.56 -1.88
N LEU A 127 -4.20 -7.80 -1.95
CA LEU A 127 -3.33 -8.98 -1.90
C LEU A 127 -2.35 -8.99 -3.05
N TYR A 128 -2.83 -8.79 -4.28
CA TYR A 128 -1.96 -8.68 -5.46
C TYR A 128 -0.91 -7.58 -5.30
N GLY A 129 -1.30 -6.40 -4.81
CA GLY A 129 -0.40 -5.28 -4.56
C GLY A 129 0.69 -5.62 -3.55
N ILE A 130 0.35 -6.28 -2.44
CA ILE A 130 1.30 -6.73 -1.41
C ILE A 130 2.30 -7.74 -2.00
N PHE A 131 1.82 -8.75 -2.75
CA PHE A 131 2.69 -9.73 -3.38
C PHE A 131 3.58 -9.12 -4.46
N ASN A 132 3.02 -8.26 -5.30
CA ASN A 132 3.77 -7.60 -6.37
C ASN A 132 4.83 -6.65 -5.83
N ALA A 133 4.53 -5.88 -4.78
CA ALA A 133 5.49 -4.97 -4.14
C ALA A 133 6.68 -5.70 -3.50
N ARG A 134 6.49 -6.95 -3.04
CA ARG A 134 7.57 -7.77 -2.48
C ARG A 134 8.42 -8.47 -3.52
N ASN A 135 7.96 -8.53 -4.78
CA ASN A 135 8.65 -9.23 -5.85
C ASN A 135 9.56 -8.26 -6.62
N ILE A 136 10.81 -8.18 -6.21
CA ILE A 136 11.84 -7.37 -6.88
C ILE A 136 12.15 -8.00 -8.23
N LYS A 137 12.00 -7.22 -9.31
CA LYS A 137 12.29 -7.63 -10.68
C LYS A 137 13.59 -6.99 -11.14
N VAL A 138 14.42 -7.76 -11.81
CA VAL A 138 15.61 -7.27 -12.51
C VAL A 138 15.22 -7.00 -13.95
N ASN A 139 15.48 -5.79 -14.43
CA ASN A 139 15.31 -5.41 -15.82
C ASN A 139 16.69 -5.10 -16.40
N GLU A 140 17.02 -5.70 -17.54
CA GLU A 140 18.30 -5.51 -18.20
C GLU A 140 18.18 -4.52 -19.36
N TYR A 141 19.10 -3.59 -19.42
CA TYR A 141 19.20 -2.59 -20.49
C TYR A 141 20.62 -2.55 -21.01
N SER A 142 20.80 -2.46 -22.35
CA SER A 142 22.09 -2.26 -22.98
C SER A 142 22.16 -0.86 -23.60
N VAL A 143 23.18 -0.11 -23.22
CA VAL A 143 23.41 1.26 -23.70
C VAL A 143 24.79 1.33 -24.31
N THR A 144 24.88 1.79 -25.58
CA THR A 144 26.15 2.02 -26.23
C THR A 144 26.54 3.50 -26.09
N VAL A 145 27.73 3.73 -25.55
CA VAL A 145 28.29 5.07 -25.38
C VAL A 145 29.48 5.24 -26.33
N ASN A 146 29.41 6.18 -27.29
CA ASN A 146 30.47 6.46 -28.22
C ASN A 146 31.60 7.32 -27.61
N LYS A 147 32.23 6.79 -26.53
CA LYS A 147 33.38 7.42 -25.88
C LYS A 147 34.44 6.36 -25.60
N SER A 148 35.72 6.73 -25.70
CA SER A 148 36.79 5.86 -25.27
C SER A 148 36.85 5.78 -23.74
N CYS A 149 36.86 4.57 -23.22
CA CYS A 149 36.87 4.29 -21.78
C CYS A 149 38.13 3.49 -21.39
N GLY A 150 39.28 3.81 -21.95
CA GLY A 150 40.54 3.10 -21.71
C GLY A 150 40.54 1.66 -22.20
N SER A 151 40.92 0.72 -21.33
CA SER A 151 40.96 -0.72 -21.65
C SER A 151 39.59 -1.41 -21.53
N ASP A 152 38.66 -0.80 -20.77
CA ASP A 152 37.38 -1.40 -20.44
C ASP A 152 36.37 -1.16 -21.56
N LYS A 153 35.91 -2.26 -22.17
CA LYS A 153 34.92 -2.21 -23.25
C LYS A 153 33.47 -2.33 -22.77
N HIS A 154 33.29 -2.85 -21.58
CA HIS A 154 31.99 -3.11 -21.00
C HIS A 154 32.00 -2.73 -19.50
N LEU A 155 30.95 -2.07 -19.05
CA LEU A 155 30.71 -1.78 -17.68
C LEU A 155 29.31 -2.29 -17.31
N LYS A 156 29.20 -3.16 -16.32
CA LYS A 156 27.93 -3.66 -15.79
C LYS A 156 27.56 -2.88 -14.55
N ALA A 157 26.55 -2.02 -14.66
CA ALA A 157 26.06 -1.21 -13.57
C ALA A 157 24.67 -1.69 -13.12
N VAL A 158 24.48 -1.86 -11.83
CA VAL A 158 23.16 -2.06 -11.22
C VAL A 158 22.66 -0.72 -10.67
N LEU A 159 21.48 -0.31 -11.12
CA LEU A 159 20.80 0.88 -10.63
C LEU A 159 19.65 0.45 -9.73
N VAL A 160 19.62 0.97 -8.51
CA VAL A 160 18.56 0.78 -7.52
C VAL A 160 17.99 2.16 -7.18
N ALA A 161 16.67 2.31 -7.22
CA ALA A 161 15.99 3.55 -6.87
C ALA A 161 14.77 3.26 -5.99
N ASP A 162 14.26 4.29 -5.32
CA ASP A 162 12.99 4.26 -4.58
C ASP A 162 12.91 3.13 -3.55
N LEU A 163 13.93 3.00 -2.71
CA LEU A 163 14.00 1.95 -1.68
C LEU A 163 12.93 2.11 -0.61
N HIS A 164 12.54 3.35 -0.30
CA HIS A 164 11.47 3.68 0.65
C HIS A 164 11.54 2.87 1.95
N MET A 165 12.75 2.71 2.51
CA MET A 165 12.94 1.98 3.76
C MET A 165 12.18 2.66 4.89
N GLY A 166 11.35 1.89 5.59
CA GLY A 166 10.48 2.43 6.64
C GLY A 166 9.60 1.34 7.27
N TYR A 167 8.37 1.70 7.61
CA TYR A 167 7.45 0.78 8.30
C TYR A 167 6.94 -0.38 7.43
N ALA A 168 6.93 -0.24 6.11
CA ALA A 168 6.44 -1.26 5.18
C ALA A 168 7.57 -2.09 4.55
N ILE A 169 8.74 -1.49 4.37
CA ILE A 169 9.93 -2.11 3.77
C ILE A 169 10.94 -2.37 4.91
N GLY A 170 11.05 -3.62 5.31
CA GLY A 170 11.93 -4.09 6.38
C GLY A 170 13.13 -4.88 5.89
N VAL A 171 13.83 -5.53 6.83
CA VAL A 171 15.06 -6.32 6.60
C VAL A 171 14.89 -7.37 5.51
N ASP A 172 13.78 -8.11 5.50
CA ASP A 172 13.53 -9.19 4.52
C ASP A 172 13.54 -8.69 3.08
N HIS A 173 12.98 -7.49 2.85
CA HIS A 173 12.97 -6.89 1.50
C HIS A 173 14.37 -6.46 1.07
N ILE A 174 15.13 -5.86 1.98
CA ILE A 174 16.52 -5.45 1.73
C ILE A 174 17.41 -6.67 1.51
N THR A 175 17.24 -7.75 2.28
CA THR A 175 17.93 -9.03 2.06
C THR A 175 17.72 -9.54 0.64
N ASN A 176 16.45 -9.62 0.20
CA ASN A 176 16.12 -10.07 -1.15
C ASN A 176 16.71 -9.14 -2.24
N MET A 177 16.73 -7.83 -1.99
CA MET A 177 17.35 -6.87 -2.89
C MET A 177 18.87 -7.11 -3.00
N VAL A 178 19.56 -7.22 -1.89
CA VAL A 178 21.02 -7.43 -1.86
C VAL A 178 21.39 -8.76 -2.51
N GLU A 179 20.67 -9.83 -2.26
CA GLU A 179 20.84 -11.11 -2.94
C GLU A 179 20.73 -10.98 -4.45
N LYS A 180 19.70 -10.24 -4.93
CA LYS A 180 19.53 -9.99 -6.37
C LYS A 180 20.64 -9.13 -6.96
N ILE A 181 21.13 -8.13 -6.24
CA ILE A 181 22.27 -7.31 -6.66
C ILE A 181 23.53 -8.19 -6.78
N ASN A 182 23.82 -8.99 -5.77
CA ASN A 182 24.98 -9.87 -5.76
C ASN A 182 24.96 -10.92 -6.89
N GLN A 183 23.76 -11.40 -7.26
CA GLN A 183 23.57 -12.30 -8.39
C GLN A 183 23.89 -11.67 -9.75
N GLN A 184 23.91 -10.34 -9.83
CA GLN A 184 24.19 -9.65 -11.10
C GLN A 184 25.67 -9.62 -11.46
N ASP A 185 26.58 -9.85 -10.52
CA ASP A 185 28.03 -9.74 -10.75
C ASP A 185 28.38 -8.40 -11.44
N ALA A 186 27.95 -7.32 -10.81
CA ALA A 186 28.07 -5.96 -11.36
C ALA A 186 29.44 -5.35 -11.02
N ASP A 187 29.95 -4.46 -11.87
CA ASP A 187 31.15 -3.67 -11.61
C ASP A 187 30.87 -2.48 -10.70
N ILE A 188 29.63 -1.98 -10.69
CA ILE A 188 29.20 -0.84 -9.86
C ILE A 188 27.73 -0.95 -9.47
N VAL A 189 27.41 -0.56 -8.25
CA VAL A 189 26.02 -0.40 -7.76
C VAL A 189 25.76 1.06 -7.47
N ILE A 190 24.69 1.59 -8.06
CA ILE A 190 24.25 2.98 -7.93
C ILE A 190 22.91 2.99 -7.23
N ILE A 191 22.80 3.70 -6.11
CA ILE A 191 21.55 3.95 -5.41
C ILE A 191 21.10 5.38 -5.72
N ALA A 192 20.01 5.52 -6.50
CA ALA A 192 19.55 6.79 -7.03
C ALA A 192 18.45 7.46 -6.18
N GLY A 193 18.80 7.77 -4.92
CA GLY A 193 17.93 8.54 -4.03
C GLY A 193 16.74 7.77 -3.45
N ASP A 194 15.87 8.48 -2.77
CA ASP A 194 14.65 8.05 -2.08
C ASP A 194 14.81 6.78 -1.23
N ILE A 195 15.87 6.79 -0.41
CA ILE A 195 16.30 5.62 0.36
C ILE A 195 15.35 5.41 1.56
N PHE A 196 14.83 6.48 2.15
CA PHE A 196 14.05 6.45 3.38
C PHE A 196 12.69 7.15 3.22
N ASP A 197 11.61 6.46 3.55
CA ASP A 197 10.27 7.05 3.66
C ASP A 197 10.16 8.06 4.81
N ASN A 198 10.91 7.81 5.87
CA ASN A 198 10.90 8.57 7.11
C ASN A 198 12.32 8.65 7.71
N SER A 199 12.40 9.13 8.94
CA SER A 199 13.68 9.12 9.66
C SER A 199 14.17 7.68 9.90
N TYR A 200 15.49 7.51 10.00
CA TYR A 200 16.17 6.26 10.39
C TYR A 200 15.52 5.55 11.60
N ASP A 201 15.07 6.32 12.60
CA ASP A 201 14.38 5.81 13.79
C ASP A 201 12.97 5.25 13.52
N GLY A 202 12.45 5.37 12.29
CA GLY A 202 11.15 4.83 11.88
C GLY A 202 11.22 3.38 11.40
N MET A 203 12.41 2.81 11.27
CA MET A 203 12.60 1.42 10.87
C MET A 203 12.40 0.47 12.04
N ASP A 204 11.91 -0.75 11.77
CA ASP A 204 11.75 -1.78 12.80
C ASP A 204 13.10 -2.29 13.32
N ASP A 205 14.07 -2.49 12.41
CA ASP A 205 15.38 -3.03 12.69
C ASP A 205 16.45 -2.32 11.83
N PRO A 206 16.88 -1.12 12.23
CA PRO A 206 17.88 -0.36 11.47
C PRO A 206 19.23 -1.07 11.38
N GLU A 207 19.64 -1.77 12.44
CA GLU A 207 20.93 -2.47 12.45
C GLU A 207 20.91 -3.73 11.57
N GLY A 208 19.78 -4.44 11.53
CA GLY A 208 19.59 -5.55 10.58
C GLY A 208 19.62 -5.07 9.13
N ILE A 209 18.97 -3.94 8.80
CA ILE A 209 19.03 -3.34 7.47
C ILE A 209 20.48 -2.96 7.11
N LYS A 210 21.20 -2.32 8.02
CA LYS A 210 22.58 -1.94 7.83
C LYS A 210 23.51 -3.15 7.64
N ALA A 211 23.29 -4.24 8.39
CA ALA A 211 24.01 -5.47 8.22
C ALA A 211 23.78 -6.08 6.82
N GLN A 212 22.53 -6.08 6.34
CA GLN A 212 22.20 -6.56 5.00
C GLN A 212 22.83 -5.70 3.90
N LEU A 213 22.78 -4.38 4.01
CA LEU A 213 23.44 -3.49 3.04
C LEU A 213 24.96 -3.72 3.01
N ARG A 214 25.59 -3.98 4.17
CA ARG A 214 27.02 -4.33 4.24
C ARG A 214 27.37 -5.68 3.62
N SER A 215 26.43 -6.60 3.50
CA SER A 215 26.62 -7.88 2.83
C SER A 215 26.58 -7.78 1.29
N CYS A 216 26.29 -6.61 0.75
CA CYS A 216 26.47 -6.35 -0.68
C CYS A 216 27.96 -6.44 -1.05
N LEU A 217 28.29 -7.30 -2.04
CA LEU A 217 29.69 -7.57 -2.41
C LEU A 217 30.46 -6.33 -2.88
N LEU A 218 29.74 -5.33 -3.42
CA LEU A 218 30.32 -4.05 -3.85
C LEU A 218 30.15 -2.93 -2.82
N TYR A 219 29.84 -3.29 -1.56
CA TYR A 219 29.68 -2.27 -0.52
C TYR A 219 31.05 -1.69 -0.16
N THR A 220 31.29 -0.46 -0.59
CA THR A 220 32.40 0.39 -0.13
C THR A 220 31.76 1.64 0.48
N SER A 221 31.63 1.70 1.81
CA SER A 221 31.34 2.96 2.48
C SER A 221 32.64 3.66 2.78
N PRO A 222 32.81 4.92 2.38
CA PRO A 222 33.77 5.75 3.09
C PRO A 222 33.27 5.85 4.54
N SER A 223 34.06 5.38 5.47
CA SER A 223 33.85 5.42 6.92
C SER A 223 33.48 6.82 7.41
#